data_77550b7f1516667ce03299e80af456e1
#
_entry.id   77550b7f1516667ce03299e80af456e1
#
_cell.length_a   1.000
_cell.length_b   1.000
_cell.length_c   1.000
_cell.angle_alpha   90.00
_cell.angle_beta   90.00
_cell.angle_gamma   90.00
#
_symmetry.space_group_name_H-M   'P 1'
#
loop_
_entity.id
_entity.type
_entity.pdbx_description
1 polymer ?
#
loop_
_entity_poly.entity_id
_entity_poly.type
_entity_poly.pdbx_seq_one_letter_code
_entity_poly.pdbx_strand_id
1 'polypeptide(L)'
;KISLFLITSLCAQTLFAHPHAFIDMKTKVLVEKQQLVGFSMQWILDEPSSAAVLYDVKQAKGDKKALQKLIDEVISNVVNEHYFSYLFDKQGNKVKYSAKPQNYGMKSSGAQVLYYFDFMLSKPQLLQDNEFTLSTYDPTYYVSMYYDQPFHSAVDFSQLPENCHGEVLEPNINEKLKAYASSLDQSQRNEDDTLGAQFAQKVRLICR
;
A
#
# COMPACT_ATOMS: atom_id res chain seq x y z
N LYS A 1 29.17 56.47 11.20
CA LYS A 1 27.95 55.76 10.78
C LYS A 1 28.36 54.36 10.41
N ILE A 2 28.08 53.40 11.30
CA ILE A 2 28.37 51.98 11.09
C ILE A 2 27.07 51.38 10.63
N SER A 3 26.99 50.94 9.35
CA SER A 3 25.86 50.17 8.80
C SER A 3 26.01 48.71 9.24
N LEU A 4 25.13 48.30 10.09
CA LEU A 4 24.99 46.90 10.53
C LEU A 4 24.27 46.09 9.43
N PHE A 5 25.01 45.26 8.68
CA PHE A 5 24.46 44.33 7.69
C PHE A 5 23.91 43.12 8.44
N LEU A 6 22.59 43.04 8.52
CA LEU A 6 21.89 41.89 9.09
C LEU A 6 21.84 40.77 8.04
N ILE A 7 22.76 39.79 8.18
CA ILE A 7 22.74 38.59 7.34
C ILE A 7 21.66 37.68 7.89
N THR A 8 20.48 37.69 7.25
CA THR A 8 19.44 36.69 7.48
C THR A 8 19.89 35.38 6.83
N SER A 9 20.42 34.47 7.64
CA SER A 9 20.67 33.09 7.22
C SER A 9 19.32 32.42 6.92
N LEU A 10 18.97 32.28 5.63
CA LEU A 10 17.89 31.40 5.20
C LEU A 10 18.37 29.97 5.45
N CYS A 11 17.91 29.35 6.52
CA CYS A 11 17.95 27.91 6.67
C CYS A 11 17.08 27.30 5.57
N ALA A 12 17.70 26.88 4.47
CA ALA A 12 17.05 26.01 3.51
C ALA A 12 16.77 24.67 4.23
N GLN A 13 15.54 24.48 4.64
CA GLN A 13 15.10 23.16 5.09
C GLN A 13 15.06 22.27 3.85
N THR A 14 15.91 21.27 3.81
CA THR A 14 15.85 20.20 2.81
C THR A 14 14.55 19.44 3.06
N LEU A 15 13.53 19.75 2.29
CA LEU A 15 12.29 18.96 2.23
C LEU A 15 12.69 17.62 1.59
N PHE A 16 12.69 16.56 2.39
CA PHE A 16 12.84 15.21 1.88
C PHE A 16 11.68 14.90 0.93
N ALA A 17 12.00 14.41 -0.25
CA ALA A 17 11.08 14.47 -1.36
C ALA A 17 10.26 13.20 -1.57
N HIS A 18 10.75 12.00 -1.28
CA HIS A 18 10.01 10.74 -1.41
C HIS A 18 10.34 9.79 -0.25
N PRO A 19 9.35 9.12 0.34
CA PRO A 19 7.90 9.18 0.07
C PRO A 19 7.23 10.38 0.76
N HIS A 20 6.08 10.85 0.21
CA HIS A 20 5.29 11.97 0.76
C HIS A 20 4.12 11.52 1.63
N ALA A 21 3.74 10.26 1.55
CA ALA A 21 2.69 9.65 2.35
C ALA A 21 3.08 8.24 2.75
N PHE A 22 2.53 7.76 3.85
CA PHE A 22 2.81 6.45 4.39
C PHE A 22 1.51 5.69 4.64
N ILE A 23 1.49 4.44 4.25
CA ILE A 23 0.37 3.53 4.49
C ILE A 23 0.90 2.29 5.22
N ASP A 24 0.48 2.12 6.48
CA ASP A 24 0.63 0.85 7.20
C ASP A 24 -0.43 -0.12 6.70
N MET A 25 0.01 -1.25 6.14
CA MET A 25 -0.85 -2.25 5.54
C MET A 25 -1.12 -3.40 6.49
N LYS A 26 -2.35 -3.92 6.42
CA LYS A 26 -2.68 -5.25 6.95
C LYS A 26 -3.33 -6.07 5.86
N THR A 27 -2.89 -7.31 5.73
CA THR A 27 -3.36 -8.21 4.68
C THR A 27 -3.80 -9.53 5.29
N LYS A 28 -4.95 -10.03 4.86
CA LYS A 28 -5.39 -11.40 5.12
C LYS A 28 -5.44 -12.18 3.82
N VAL A 29 -4.82 -13.35 3.81
CA VAL A 29 -4.89 -14.28 2.68
C VAL A 29 -6.24 -14.99 2.72
N LEU A 30 -7.00 -14.92 1.62
CA LEU A 30 -8.31 -15.54 1.52
C LEU A 30 -8.21 -16.88 0.77
N VAL A 31 -8.60 -17.94 1.45
CA VAL A 31 -8.51 -19.31 0.93
C VAL A 31 -9.89 -19.99 1.02
N GLU A 32 -10.32 -20.62 -0.06
CA GLU A 32 -11.50 -21.45 -0.10
C GLU A 32 -11.18 -22.77 -0.78
N LYS A 33 -11.60 -23.89 -0.18
CA LYS A 33 -11.41 -25.24 -0.75
C LYS A 33 -9.98 -25.50 -1.25
N GLN A 34 -8.97 -25.11 -0.46
CA GLN A 34 -7.53 -25.20 -0.78
C GLN A 34 -7.10 -24.39 -2.02
N GLN A 35 -7.85 -23.38 -2.37
CA GLN A 35 -7.52 -22.45 -3.44
C GLN A 35 -7.36 -21.04 -2.88
N LEU A 36 -6.33 -20.33 -3.34
CA LEU A 36 -6.21 -18.90 -3.14
C LEU A 36 -7.30 -18.21 -3.95
N VAL A 37 -8.19 -17.47 -3.27
CA VAL A 37 -9.30 -16.76 -3.91
C VAL A 37 -9.14 -15.26 -3.93
N GLY A 38 -8.31 -14.69 -3.06
CA GLY A 38 -8.10 -13.24 -2.98
C GLY A 38 -7.35 -12.82 -1.74
N PHE A 39 -7.45 -11.53 -1.44
CA PHE A 39 -6.85 -10.90 -0.28
C PHE A 39 -7.79 -9.85 0.30
N SER A 40 -7.83 -9.75 1.63
CA SER A 40 -8.49 -8.66 2.34
C SER A 40 -7.42 -7.69 2.83
N MET A 41 -7.56 -6.42 2.45
CA MET A 41 -6.59 -5.37 2.74
C MET A 41 -7.16 -4.36 3.72
N GLN A 42 -6.29 -3.85 4.59
CA GLN A 42 -6.55 -2.67 5.39
C GLN A 42 -5.36 -1.73 5.23
N TRP A 43 -5.65 -0.49 4.89
CA TRP A 43 -4.67 0.57 4.68
C TRP A 43 -4.90 1.67 5.70
N ILE A 44 -3.98 1.79 6.64
CA ILE A 44 -3.99 2.81 7.68
C ILE A 44 -3.11 3.96 7.18
N LEU A 45 -3.73 5.11 6.95
CA LEU A 45 -3.05 6.30 6.46
C LEU A 45 -2.29 6.98 7.59
N ASP A 46 -1.16 7.61 7.27
CA ASP A 46 -0.47 8.51 8.17
C ASP A 46 -1.35 9.70 8.61
N GLU A 47 -0.92 10.44 9.62
CA GLU A 47 -1.71 11.55 10.16
C GLU A 47 -1.97 12.68 9.14
N PRO A 48 -0.97 13.16 8.34
CA PRO A 48 -1.22 14.17 7.34
C PRO A 48 -2.23 13.75 6.28
N SER A 49 -2.11 12.53 5.74
CA SER A 49 -3.03 11.98 4.74
C SER A 49 -4.41 11.76 5.34
N SER A 50 -4.48 11.27 6.57
CA SER A 50 -5.73 11.12 7.31
C SER A 50 -6.43 12.46 7.55
N ALA A 51 -5.69 13.51 7.89
CA ALA A 51 -6.26 14.84 8.12
C ALA A 51 -6.95 15.40 6.87
N ALA A 52 -6.37 15.20 5.69
CA ALA A 52 -6.98 15.60 4.42
C ALA A 52 -8.33 14.89 4.20
N VAL A 53 -8.36 13.55 4.37
CA VAL A 53 -9.59 12.75 4.22
C VAL A 53 -10.65 13.16 5.26
N LEU A 54 -10.24 13.35 6.52
CA LEU A 54 -11.17 13.76 7.60
C LEU A 54 -11.76 15.15 7.36
N TYR A 55 -11.00 16.04 6.71
CA TYR A 55 -11.53 17.33 6.28
C TYR A 55 -12.67 17.15 5.27
N ASP A 56 -12.50 16.32 4.25
CA ASP A 56 -13.54 16.05 3.25
C ASP A 56 -14.76 15.36 3.87
N VAL A 57 -14.55 14.40 4.77
CA VAL A 57 -15.62 13.75 5.54
C VAL A 57 -16.41 14.78 6.36
N LYS A 58 -15.74 15.75 6.98
CA LYS A 58 -16.39 16.83 7.71
C LYS A 58 -17.22 17.73 6.79
N GLN A 59 -16.75 17.99 5.56
CA GLN A 59 -17.50 18.77 4.57
C GLN A 59 -18.77 18.06 4.11
N ALA A 60 -18.81 16.74 4.13
CA ALA A 60 -19.99 15.95 3.84
C ALA A 60 -21.12 16.12 4.88
N LYS A 61 -20.86 16.78 6.03
CA LYS A 61 -21.85 17.19 7.07
C LYS A 61 -22.79 16.06 7.51
N GLY A 62 -22.31 14.82 7.50
CA GLY A 62 -23.08 13.63 7.87
C GLY A 62 -24.01 13.09 6.76
N ASP A 63 -23.95 13.65 5.54
CA ASP A 63 -24.66 13.07 4.39
C ASP A 63 -24.01 11.75 4.01
N LYS A 64 -24.75 10.66 4.22
CA LYS A 64 -24.30 9.29 3.92
C LYS A 64 -24.02 9.08 2.45
N LYS A 65 -24.75 9.74 1.53
CA LYS A 65 -24.49 9.62 0.09
C LYS A 65 -23.23 10.34 -0.31
N ALA A 66 -22.98 11.54 0.22
CA ALA A 66 -21.74 12.25 -0.01
C ALA A 66 -20.53 11.48 0.54
N LEU A 67 -20.64 10.89 1.73
CA LEU A 67 -19.59 10.05 2.31
C LEU A 67 -19.33 8.81 1.46
N GLN A 68 -20.40 8.10 1.04
CA GLN A 68 -20.24 6.92 0.19
C GLN A 68 -19.56 7.28 -1.14
N LYS A 69 -19.90 8.43 -1.74
CA LYS A 69 -19.26 8.90 -2.96
C LYS A 69 -17.75 9.10 -2.79
N LEU A 70 -17.30 9.71 -1.67
CA LEU A 70 -15.88 9.87 -1.37
C LEU A 70 -15.17 8.51 -1.28
N ILE A 71 -15.79 7.53 -0.62
CA ILE A 71 -15.26 6.17 -0.51
C ILE A 71 -15.18 5.51 -1.90
N ASP A 72 -16.25 5.60 -2.69
CA ASP A 72 -16.32 5.00 -4.02
C ASP A 72 -15.26 5.59 -4.97
N GLU A 73 -14.99 6.89 -4.90
CA GLU A 73 -13.95 7.55 -5.67
C GLU A 73 -12.55 7.01 -5.33
N VAL A 74 -12.22 6.88 -4.04
CA VAL A 74 -10.95 6.31 -3.60
C VAL A 74 -10.82 4.85 -4.05
N ILE A 75 -11.83 4.03 -3.82
CA ILE A 75 -11.80 2.62 -4.20
C ILE A 75 -11.76 2.44 -5.71
N SER A 76 -12.43 3.29 -6.49
CA SER A 76 -12.32 3.28 -7.95
C SER A 76 -10.89 3.54 -8.41
N ASN A 77 -10.20 4.50 -7.80
CA ASN A 77 -8.79 4.78 -8.10
C ASN A 77 -7.90 3.57 -7.74
N VAL A 78 -8.11 2.96 -6.57
CA VAL A 78 -7.39 1.75 -6.15
C VAL A 78 -7.58 0.61 -7.16
N VAL A 79 -8.80 0.39 -7.65
CA VAL A 79 -9.10 -0.63 -8.68
C VAL A 79 -8.39 -0.31 -10.00
N ASN A 80 -8.42 0.95 -10.44
CA ASN A 80 -7.79 1.39 -11.69
C ASN A 80 -6.26 1.17 -11.67
N GLU A 81 -5.65 1.30 -10.49
CA GLU A 81 -4.23 1.02 -10.24
C GLU A 81 -3.98 -0.44 -9.84
N HIS A 82 -4.85 -1.38 -10.26
CA HIS A 82 -4.73 -2.82 -9.97
C HIS A 82 -4.55 -3.11 -8.47
N TYR A 83 -5.25 -2.37 -7.61
CA TYR A 83 -5.14 -2.43 -6.14
C TYR A 83 -3.70 -2.15 -5.64
N PHE A 84 -2.87 -1.48 -6.43
CA PHE A 84 -1.43 -1.34 -6.17
C PHE A 84 -0.74 -2.65 -5.83
N SER A 85 -1.31 -3.77 -6.24
CA SER A 85 -0.94 -5.11 -5.82
C SER A 85 -0.60 -5.97 -7.03
N TYR A 86 0.51 -6.67 -6.98
CA TYR A 86 1.04 -7.48 -8.07
C TYR A 86 1.29 -8.90 -7.56
N LEU A 87 0.48 -9.85 -8.01
CA LEU A 87 0.57 -11.26 -7.64
C LEU A 87 1.18 -12.05 -8.77
N PHE A 88 2.18 -12.86 -8.46
CA PHE A 88 2.84 -13.76 -9.39
C PHE A 88 2.77 -15.20 -8.88
N ASP A 89 2.63 -16.16 -9.81
CA ASP A 89 2.73 -17.58 -9.52
C ASP A 89 4.19 -18.07 -9.47
N LYS A 90 4.39 -19.36 -9.21
CA LYS A 90 5.70 -20.02 -9.14
C LYS A 90 6.54 -19.89 -10.43
N GLN A 91 5.90 -19.72 -11.58
CA GLN A 91 6.55 -19.55 -12.88
C GLN A 91 6.81 -18.08 -13.20
N GLY A 92 6.41 -17.14 -12.33
CA GLY A 92 6.52 -15.70 -12.56
C GLY A 92 5.42 -15.13 -13.44
N ASN A 93 4.34 -15.87 -13.71
CA ASN A 93 3.20 -15.35 -14.45
C ASN A 93 2.33 -14.47 -13.53
N LYS A 94 1.89 -13.33 -14.08
CA LYS A 94 1.00 -12.43 -13.36
C LYS A 94 -0.40 -13.03 -13.20
N VAL A 95 -0.88 -13.13 -11.96
CA VAL A 95 -2.24 -13.56 -11.63
C VAL A 95 -3.18 -12.36 -11.69
N LYS A 96 -4.31 -12.52 -12.38
CA LYS A 96 -5.28 -11.43 -12.61
C LYS A 96 -6.32 -11.34 -11.50
N TYR A 97 -6.75 -10.12 -11.22
CA TYR A 97 -7.81 -9.80 -10.26
C TYR A 97 -9.14 -9.50 -10.94
N SER A 98 -10.22 -9.61 -10.16
CA SER A 98 -11.51 -9.04 -10.51
C SER A 98 -11.46 -7.51 -10.39
N ALA A 99 -12.09 -6.82 -11.34
CA ALA A 99 -12.27 -5.37 -11.27
C ALA A 99 -13.35 -4.93 -10.26
N LYS A 100 -13.98 -5.87 -9.55
CA LYS A 100 -15.04 -5.58 -8.57
C LYS A 100 -14.53 -5.88 -7.17
N PRO A 101 -14.19 -4.85 -6.38
CA PRO A 101 -13.83 -5.03 -4.98
C PRO A 101 -15.06 -5.49 -4.17
N GLN A 102 -14.81 -6.20 -3.10
CA GLN A 102 -15.83 -6.64 -2.16
C GLN A 102 -15.54 -6.06 -0.78
N ASN A 103 -16.57 -6.02 0.09
CA ASN A 103 -16.42 -5.62 1.50
C ASN A 103 -15.58 -4.36 1.71
N TYR A 104 -15.77 -3.35 0.88
CA TYR A 104 -14.96 -2.15 0.94
C TYR A 104 -15.62 -1.02 1.73
N GLY A 105 -14.80 -0.14 2.27
CA GLY A 105 -15.26 1.02 3.01
C GLY A 105 -14.12 1.79 3.67
N MET A 106 -14.53 2.68 4.57
CA MET A 106 -13.63 3.50 5.36
C MET A 106 -14.07 3.48 6.83
N LYS A 107 -13.10 3.53 7.72
CA LYS A 107 -13.30 3.76 9.17
C LYS A 107 -12.35 4.88 9.60
N SER A 108 -12.75 5.63 10.63
CA SER A 108 -11.88 6.58 11.30
C SER A 108 -11.80 6.26 12.78
N SER A 109 -10.62 6.40 13.35
CA SER A 109 -10.37 6.25 14.79
C SER A 109 -9.42 7.36 15.25
N GLY A 110 -9.93 8.31 16.02
CA GLY A 110 -9.17 9.51 16.37
C GLY A 110 -8.75 10.30 15.12
N ALA A 111 -7.46 10.53 14.98
CA ALA A 111 -6.86 11.26 13.85
C ALA A 111 -6.50 10.37 12.65
N GLN A 112 -6.72 9.06 12.74
CA GLN A 112 -6.36 8.12 11.68
C GLN A 112 -7.56 7.66 10.86
N VAL A 113 -7.32 7.47 9.56
CA VAL A 113 -8.26 6.89 8.60
C VAL A 113 -7.74 5.54 8.14
N LEU A 114 -8.65 4.57 8.07
CA LEU A 114 -8.41 3.23 7.57
C LEU A 114 -9.37 2.97 6.41
N TYR A 115 -8.84 2.65 5.24
CA TYR A 115 -9.58 2.05 4.14
C TYR A 115 -9.46 0.53 4.21
N TYR A 116 -10.55 -0.17 3.91
CA TYR A 116 -10.55 -1.63 3.82
C TYR A 116 -11.27 -2.07 2.55
N PHE A 117 -10.81 -3.15 1.96
CA PHE A 117 -11.40 -3.75 0.77
C PHE A 117 -10.87 -5.18 0.57
N ASP A 118 -11.70 -6.03 -0.02
CA ASP A 118 -11.28 -7.33 -0.50
C ASP A 118 -11.13 -7.28 -2.02
N PHE A 119 -10.01 -7.77 -2.53
CA PHE A 119 -9.86 -8.01 -3.96
C PHE A 119 -9.73 -9.49 -4.25
N MET A 120 -10.57 -9.96 -5.16
CA MET A 120 -10.65 -11.36 -5.51
C MET A 120 -9.84 -11.65 -6.77
N LEU A 121 -9.26 -12.83 -6.87
CA LEU A 121 -8.65 -13.29 -8.10
C LEU A 121 -9.73 -13.48 -9.18
N SER A 122 -9.40 -13.22 -10.44
CA SER A 122 -10.32 -13.46 -11.56
C SER A 122 -10.66 -14.95 -11.73
N LYS A 123 -9.73 -15.82 -11.29
CA LYS A 123 -9.90 -17.26 -11.17
C LYS A 123 -9.17 -17.75 -9.92
N PRO A 124 -9.82 -18.56 -9.06
CA PRO A 124 -9.14 -19.21 -7.95
C PRO A 124 -7.91 -20.00 -8.41
N GLN A 125 -6.85 -19.99 -7.58
CA GLN A 125 -5.58 -20.65 -7.87
C GLN A 125 -5.35 -21.81 -6.90
N LEU A 126 -5.03 -23.00 -7.40
CA LEU A 126 -4.67 -24.14 -6.56
C LEU A 126 -3.40 -23.81 -5.76
N LEU A 127 -3.45 -24.05 -4.46
CA LEU A 127 -2.32 -23.83 -3.56
C LEU A 127 -1.30 -25.00 -3.65
N GLN A 128 -1.78 -26.23 -3.74
CA GLN A 128 -0.93 -27.42 -3.75
C GLN A 128 0.17 -27.36 -4.81
N ASP A 129 1.40 -27.67 -4.39
CA ASP A 129 2.62 -27.67 -5.22
C ASP A 129 2.91 -26.33 -5.91
N ASN A 130 2.37 -25.22 -5.35
CA ASN A 130 2.49 -23.89 -5.93
C ASN A 130 3.16 -22.90 -4.97
N GLU A 131 3.59 -21.79 -5.53
CA GLU A 131 4.14 -20.65 -4.81
C GLU A 131 3.53 -19.37 -5.39
N PHE A 132 3.18 -18.44 -4.51
CA PHE A 132 2.67 -17.12 -4.90
C PHE A 132 3.45 -16.03 -4.19
N THR A 133 3.70 -14.95 -4.92
CA THR A 133 4.35 -13.76 -4.37
C THR A 133 3.47 -12.55 -4.64
N LEU A 134 2.97 -11.92 -3.58
CA LEU A 134 2.25 -10.65 -3.62
C LEU A 134 3.18 -9.52 -3.24
N SER A 135 3.23 -8.47 -4.06
CA SER A 135 3.88 -7.20 -3.74
C SER A 135 2.86 -6.07 -3.85
N THR A 136 2.75 -5.23 -2.83
CA THR A 136 1.84 -4.07 -2.84
C THR A 136 2.67 -2.80 -2.71
N TYR A 137 2.58 -1.92 -3.71
CA TYR A 137 3.38 -0.69 -3.78
C TYR A 137 2.81 0.32 -4.77
N ASP A 138 3.07 1.60 -4.52
CA ASP A 138 2.92 2.66 -5.51
C ASP A 138 4.13 2.63 -6.46
N PRO A 139 3.94 2.43 -7.79
CA PRO A 139 5.03 2.37 -8.76
C PRO A 139 5.99 3.55 -8.69
N THR A 140 5.47 4.75 -8.42
CA THR A 140 6.25 5.99 -8.34
C THR A 140 6.98 6.18 -7.02
N TYR A 141 6.66 5.37 -5.99
CA TYR A 141 7.12 5.53 -4.62
C TYR A 141 6.74 6.89 -3.99
N TYR A 142 5.71 7.54 -4.51
CA TYR A 142 5.15 8.74 -3.88
C TYR A 142 4.52 8.38 -2.52
N VAL A 143 3.91 7.21 -2.45
CA VAL A 143 3.38 6.61 -1.23
C VAL A 143 4.24 5.41 -0.83
N SER A 144 4.78 5.42 0.39
CA SER A 144 5.38 4.23 0.99
C SER A 144 4.29 3.33 1.56
N MET A 145 4.18 2.13 1.01
CA MET A 145 3.25 1.10 1.48
C MET A 145 4.05 -0.01 2.15
N TYR A 146 3.79 -0.28 3.42
CA TYR A 146 4.61 -1.22 4.19
C TYR A 146 3.79 -2.04 5.19
N TYR A 147 4.34 -3.18 5.59
CA TYR A 147 3.87 -3.99 6.70
C TYR A 147 4.75 -3.69 7.91
N ASP A 148 4.13 -3.25 9.01
CA ASP A 148 4.87 -3.00 10.24
C ASP A 148 5.21 -4.31 10.97
N GLN A 149 6.29 -4.29 11.72
CA GLN A 149 6.68 -5.44 12.54
C GLN A 149 5.97 -5.43 13.89
N PRO A 150 5.69 -6.60 14.45
CA PRO A 150 6.01 -7.94 13.93
C PRO A 150 5.03 -8.40 12.83
N PHE A 151 5.53 -8.96 11.75
CA PHE A 151 4.76 -9.29 10.53
C PHE A 151 3.54 -10.20 10.77
N HIS A 152 3.56 -11.06 11.78
CA HIS A 152 2.41 -11.91 12.12
C HIS A 152 1.17 -11.10 12.56
N SER A 153 1.34 -9.84 12.94
CA SER A 153 0.23 -8.92 13.23
C SER A 153 -0.21 -8.11 12.02
N ALA A 154 0.64 -8.05 10.99
CA ALA A 154 0.37 -7.32 9.75
C ALA A 154 -0.18 -8.23 8.64
N VAL A 155 0.26 -9.50 8.58
CA VAL A 155 -0.22 -10.46 7.58
C VAL A 155 -0.82 -11.69 8.24
N ASP A 156 -2.12 -11.91 8.01
CA ASP A 156 -2.89 -13.05 8.52
C ASP A 156 -2.86 -14.22 7.53
N PHE A 157 -2.13 -15.27 7.89
CA PHE A 157 -2.02 -16.53 7.15
C PHE A 157 -2.94 -17.64 7.70
N SER A 158 -3.84 -17.34 8.62
CA SER A 158 -4.63 -18.34 9.36
C SER A 158 -5.52 -19.24 8.49
N GLN A 159 -5.82 -18.82 7.26
CA GLN A 159 -6.61 -19.63 6.32
C GLN A 159 -5.76 -20.55 5.43
N LEU A 160 -4.42 -20.47 5.51
CA LEU A 160 -3.57 -21.37 4.75
C LEU A 160 -3.72 -22.82 5.24
N PRO A 161 -3.76 -23.82 4.34
CA PRO A 161 -3.67 -25.22 4.71
C PRO A 161 -2.37 -25.57 5.43
N GLU A 162 -2.37 -26.67 6.19
CA GLU A 162 -1.18 -27.10 6.98
C GLU A 162 0.07 -27.37 6.14
N ASN A 163 -0.10 -27.75 4.86
CA ASN A 163 1.00 -27.95 3.92
C ASN A 163 1.52 -26.66 3.29
N CYS A 164 0.98 -25.50 3.69
CA CYS A 164 1.38 -24.19 3.21
C CYS A 164 2.08 -23.38 4.30
N HIS A 165 3.02 -22.55 3.89
CA HIS A 165 3.70 -21.59 4.73
C HIS A 165 3.60 -20.19 4.12
N GLY A 166 3.36 -19.18 4.95
CA GLY A 166 3.35 -17.78 4.56
C GLY A 166 4.46 -17.00 5.27
N GLU A 167 5.13 -16.12 4.55
CA GLU A 167 6.18 -15.25 5.09
C GLU A 167 6.14 -13.86 4.46
N VAL A 168 6.73 -12.88 5.13
CA VAL A 168 6.96 -11.53 4.59
C VAL A 168 8.46 -11.34 4.42
N LEU A 169 8.87 -10.98 3.21
CA LEU A 169 10.26 -10.72 2.85
C LEU A 169 10.51 -9.22 2.78
N GLU A 170 11.56 -8.77 3.45
CA GLU A 170 12.03 -7.38 3.35
C GLU A 170 12.77 -7.14 2.02
N PRO A 171 12.63 -5.93 1.44
CA PRO A 171 13.40 -5.56 0.26
C PRO A 171 14.88 -5.39 0.59
N ASN A 172 15.74 -5.78 -0.34
CA ASN A 172 17.18 -5.54 -0.22
C ASN A 172 17.53 -4.14 -0.75
N ILE A 173 17.44 -3.13 0.11
CA ILE A 173 17.64 -1.72 -0.25
C ILE A 173 19.09 -1.32 0.05
N ASN A 174 19.82 -0.88 -0.98
CA ASN A 174 21.17 -0.32 -0.82
C ASN A 174 21.12 1.21 -0.62
N GLU A 175 22.23 1.77 -0.12
CA GLU A 175 22.33 3.20 0.19
C GLU A 175 22.20 4.11 -1.05
N LYS A 176 22.60 3.63 -2.25
CA LYS A 176 22.42 4.39 -3.50
C LYS A 176 20.95 4.55 -3.86
N LEU A 177 20.15 3.49 -3.68
CA LEU A 177 18.74 3.52 -3.94
C LEU A 177 18.02 4.45 -2.96
N LYS A 178 18.38 4.40 -1.67
CA LYS A 178 17.86 5.33 -0.66
C LYS A 178 18.18 6.78 -1.02
N ALA A 179 19.45 7.06 -1.35
CA ALA A 179 19.89 8.40 -1.73
C ALA A 179 19.16 8.90 -2.98
N TYR A 180 18.95 8.04 -3.97
CA TYR A 180 18.19 8.38 -5.17
C TYR A 180 16.73 8.75 -4.81
N ALA A 181 16.02 7.89 -4.08
CA ALA A 181 14.65 8.18 -3.65
C ALA A 181 14.54 9.49 -2.87
N SER A 182 15.53 9.76 -1.97
CA SER A 182 15.59 11.01 -1.20
C SER A 182 15.95 12.24 -2.03
N SER A 183 16.46 12.08 -3.24
CA SER A 183 16.84 13.21 -4.12
C SER A 183 15.70 13.66 -5.04
N LEU A 184 14.63 12.87 -5.16
CA LEU A 184 13.47 13.22 -5.97
C LEU A 184 12.64 14.29 -5.25
N ASP A 185 12.23 15.37 -5.93
CA ASP A 185 11.34 16.38 -5.37
C ASP A 185 9.85 16.11 -5.70
N GLN A 186 8.95 16.87 -5.09
CA GLN A 186 7.50 16.69 -5.27
C GLN A 186 7.00 16.78 -6.72
N SER A 187 7.75 17.48 -7.57
CA SER A 187 7.40 17.70 -8.97
C SER A 187 7.96 16.61 -9.88
N GLN A 188 8.94 15.84 -9.39
CA GLN A 188 9.61 14.79 -10.15
C GLN A 188 8.86 13.47 -9.98
N ARG A 189 8.05 13.12 -10.96
CA ARG A 189 7.65 11.72 -11.11
C ARG A 189 8.87 10.95 -11.61
N ASN A 190 9.18 9.85 -10.94
CA ASN A 190 10.14 8.92 -11.51
C ASN A 190 9.57 8.43 -12.85
N GLU A 191 10.29 8.72 -13.95
CA GLU A 191 9.89 8.25 -15.29
C GLU A 191 9.94 6.72 -15.40
N ASP A 192 10.68 6.07 -14.49
CA ASP A 192 10.77 4.63 -14.36
C ASP A 192 9.80 4.17 -13.25
N ASP A 193 8.57 3.77 -13.61
CA ASP A 193 7.52 3.25 -12.71
C ASP A 193 7.92 1.96 -11.98
N THR A 194 9.22 1.74 -11.76
CA THR A 194 9.77 0.56 -11.06
C THR A 194 10.35 0.90 -9.68
N LEU A 195 10.41 2.18 -9.32
CA LEU A 195 11.03 2.59 -8.06
C LEU A 195 10.32 1.95 -6.86
N GLY A 196 9.00 2.04 -6.81
CA GLY A 196 8.22 1.46 -5.71
C GLY A 196 8.43 -0.05 -5.55
N ALA A 197 8.58 -0.78 -6.66
CA ALA A 197 8.84 -2.21 -6.63
C ALA A 197 10.13 -2.59 -5.89
N GLN A 198 11.15 -1.70 -5.91
CA GLN A 198 12.44 -1.93 -5.25
C GLN A 198 12.36 -1.74 -3.74
N PHE A 199 11.38 -0.96 -3.26
CA PHE A 199 11.12 -0.74 -1.83
C PHE A 199 10.04 -1.67 -1.27
N ALA A 200 9.33 -2.42 -2.13
CA ALA A 200 8.20 -3.23 -1.72
C ALA A 200 8.61 -4.47 -0.93
N GLN A 201 7.98 -4.67 0.21
CA GLN A 201 7.95 -5.95 0.90
C GLN A 201 7.14 -6.96 0.09
N LYS A 202 7.45 -8.24 0.26
CA LYS A 202 6.79 -9.32 -0.48
C LYS A 202 6.13 -10.31 0.48
N VAL A 203 4.85 -10.55 0.30
CA VAL A 203 4.13 -11.64 0.96
C VAL A 203 4.26 -12.87 0.09
N ARG A 204 4.94 -13.90 0.61
CA ARG A 204 5.19 -15.15 -0.11
C ARG A 204 4.40 -16.29 0.51
N LEU A 205 3.71 -17.05 -0.32
CA LEU A 205 2.95 -18.25 0.03
C LEU A 205 3.61 -19.44 -0.64
N ILE A 206 3.99 -20.44 0.14
CA ILE A 206 4.69 -21.66 -0.33
C ILE A 206 3.86 -22.86 0.10
N CYS A 207 3.40 -23.68 -0.84
CA CYS A 207 2.62 -24.87 -0.59
C CYS A 207 3.29 -26.11 -1.20
N ARG A 208 3.23 -27.22 -0.48
CA ARG A 208 3.80 -28.51 -0.88
C ARG A 208 2.72 -29.56 -1.04
#